data_e3fff8a60c79ad9639c56992fff21968
#
_entry.id   e3fff8a60c79ad9639c56992fff21968
#
_cell.length_a   1.000
_cell.length_b   1.000
_cell.length_c   1.000
_cell.angle_alpha   90.00
_cell.angle_beta   90.00
_cell.angle_gamma   90.00
#
_symmetry.space_group_name_H-M   'P 1'
#
loop_
_entity.id
_entity.type
_entity.pdbx_description
1 polymer ?
#
loop_
_entity_poly.entity_id
_entity_poly.type
_entity_poly.pdbx_seq_one_letter_code
_entity_poly.pdbx_strand_id
1 'polypeptide(L)'
;VYDKPMIYYPLSVLMMAGIRDILIISTPHDLPNFERLLGDGSQYGVSFSYKVQPSPDGLAQAFLLGEEFIDGEPCALVLGDNIFYGNGLGRTLRKAAAAEHGATVFGYYVDDPERYGVVEFDENKKAISIVEKPEHPASNYAVTGLYFYDERVVEFAKRIKPSARGELEITDLNRMYLEDGSLNVQTLGRGYAWLDTGTMDSLFEAGEFVRTVQRAQGLPIAVAEEIAFENGWIDREQLMKAAEKYGKSPYGKHLKDVADNKIIVKSKHD
;
A
#
# COMPACT_ATOMS: atom_id res chain seq x y z
N VAL A 1 -9.74 10.12 5.52
CA VAL A 1 -9.30 9.92 6.90
C VAL A 1 -8.62 11.19 7.37
N TYR A 2 -9.10 11.80 8.44
CA TYR A 2 -8.63 13.05 9.05
C TYR A 2 -8.56 14.25 8.07
N ASP A 3 -7.45 14.43 7.35
CA ASP A 3 -7.18 15.63 6.53
C ASP A 3 -7.24 15.39 5.01
N LYS A 4 -7.38 14.14 4.57
CA LYS A 4 -7.42 13.80 3.14
C LYS A 4 -8.23 12.54 2.85
N PRO A 5 -8.69 12.33 1.59
CA PRO A 5 -9.31 11.07 1.16
C PRO A 5 -8.44 9.85 1.42
N MET A 6 -9.08 8.73 1.75
CA MET A 6 -8.40 7.48 2.12
C MET A 6 -7.37 7.02 1.07
N ILE A 7 -7.69 7.14 -0.21
CA ILE A 7 -6.85 6.67 -1.31
C ILE A 7 -5.41 7.24 -1.31
N TYR A 8 -5.19 8.42 -0.75
CA TYR A 8 -3.86 9.02 -0.70
C TYR A 8 -2.88 8.27 0.21
N TYR A 9 -3.38 7.55 1.22
CA TYR A 9 -2.51 6.76 2.11
C TYR A 9 -1.90 5.56 1.38
N PRO A 10 -2.68 4.63 0.77
CA PRO A 10 -2.08 3.54 -0.01
C PRO A 10 -1.32 4.06 -1.25
N LEU A 11 -1.79 5.12 -1.91
CA LEU A 11 -1.06 5.75 -3.01
C LEU A 11 0.34 6.18 -2.58
N SER A 12 0.47 6.83 -1.42
CA SER A 12 1.75 7.27 -0.88
C SER A 12 2.73 6.10 -0.66
N VAL A 13 2.22 4.92 -0.29
CA VAL A 13 3.03 3.70 -0.10
C VAL A 13 3.67 3.26 -1.42
N LEU A 14 2.89 3.20 -2.50
CA LEU A 14 3.42 2.87 -3.84
C LEU A 14 4.43 3.91 -4.32
N MET A 15 4.14 5.20 -4.11
CA MET A 15 5.04 6.29 -4.48
C MET A 15 6.36 6.24 -3.67
N MET A 16 6.32 5.95 -2.37
CA MET A 16 7.50 5.74 -1.54
C MET A 16 8.33 4.53 -1.99
N ALA A 17 7.69 3.50 -2.53
CA ALA A 17 8.36 2.35 -3.14
C ALA A 17 9.06 2.69 -4.47
N GLY A 18 8.78 3.86 -5.05
CA GLY A 18 9.32 4.28 -6.34
C GLY A 18 8.46 3.91 -7.54
N ILE A 19 7.24 3.44 -7.32
CA ILE A 19 6.31 3.00 -8.37
C ILE A 19 5.61 4.21 -8.97
N ARG A 20 5.61 4.32 -10.30
CA ARG A 20 5.05 5.46 -11.05
C ARG A 20 3.84 5.09 -11.90
N ASP A 21 3.78 3.87 -12.40
CA ASP A 21 2.64 3.37 -13.16
C ASP A 21 1.71 2.65 -12.19
N ILE A 22 0.49 3.18 -12.02
CA ILE A 22 -0.43 2.73 -10.97
C ILE A 22 -1.81 2.49 -11.56
N LEU A 23 -2.30 1.27 -11.40
CA LEU A 23 -3.65 0.87 -11.78
C LEU A 23 -4.58 0.96 -10.57
N ILE A 24 -5.65 1.72 -10.69
CA ILE A 24 -6.70 1.84 -9.68
C ILE A 24 -7.86 0.93 -10.10
N ILE A 25 -8.11 -0.10 -9.29
CA ILE A 25 -9.20 -1.05 -9.49
C ILE A 25 -10.29 -0.75 -8.47
N SER A 26 -11.51 -0.54 -8.92
CA SER A 26 -12.64 -0.23 -8.06
C SER A 26 -13.96 -0.67 -8.67
N THR A 27 -15.04 -0.55 -7.88
CA THR A 27 -16.39 -0.88 -8.32
C THR A 27 -16.83 0.02 -9.49
N PRO A 28 -17.82 -0.42 -10.31
CA PRO A 28 -18.38 0.45 -11.37
C PRO A 28 -18.95 1.76 -10.84
N HIS A 29 -19.45 1.76 -9.59
CA HIS A 29 -20.04 2.92 -8.93
C HIS A 29 -18.98 3.93 -8.48
N ASP A 30 -17.89 3.47 -7.92
CA ASP A 30 -16.89 4.33 -7.24
C ASP A 30 -15.75 4.77 -8.15
N LEU A 31 -15.41 3.98 -9.18
CA LEU A 31 -14.29 4.25 -10.08
C LEU A 31 -14.33 5.66 -10.69
N PRO A 32 -15.49 6.19 -11.15
CA PRO A 32 -15.57 7.56 -11.69
C PRO A 32 -15.22 8.65 -10.66
N ASN A 33 -15.39 8.37 -9.36
CA ASN A 33 -15.00 9.29 -8.30
C ASN A 33 -13.47 9.34 -8.14
N PHE A 34 -12.82 8.18 -8.24
CA PHE A 34 -11.34 8.12 -8.24
C PHE A 34 -10.74 8.79 -9.47
N GLU A 35 -11.29 8.55 -10.67
CA GLU A 35 -10.86 9.23 -11.89
C GLU A 35 -10.95 10.76 -11.77
N ARG A 36 -12.08 11.26 -11.25
CA ARG A 36 -12.27 12.71 -11.04
C ARG A 36 -11.33 13.29 -9.99
N LEU A 37 -11.02 12.52 -8.92
CA LEU A 37 -10.16 12.96 -7.83
C LEU A 37 -8.69 12.99 -8.22
N LEU A 38 -8.23 11.94 -8.89
CA LEU A 38 -6.80 11.67 -9.13
C LEU A 38 -6.33 12.08 -10.53
N GLY A 39 -7.25 12.16 -11.51
CA GLY A 39 -6.90 12.49 -12.89
C GLY A 39 -5.98 11.45 -13.53
N ASP A 40 -5.03 11.91 -14.32
CA ASP A 40 -4.04 11.07 -15.00
C ASP A 40 -2.73 10.84 -14.21
N GLY A 41 -2.57 11.52 -13.07
CA GLY A 41 -1.38 11.41 -12.22
C GLY A 41 -0.25 12.36 -12.57
N SER A 42 -0.34 13.10 -13.66
CA SER A 42 0.72 14.01 -14.13
C SER A 42 1.14 15.06 -13.08
N GLN A 43 0.21 15.49 -12.24
CA GLN A 43 0.47 16.43 -11.13
C GLN A 43 1.44 15.87 -10.07
N TYR A 44 1.61 14.56 -10.01
CA TYR A 44 2.57 13.85 -9.13
C TYR A 44 3.74 13.25 -9.91
N GLY A 45 3.80 13.44 -11.21
CA GLY A 45 4.80 12.79 -12.07
C GLY A 45 4.65 11.27 -12.14
N VAL A 46 3.45 10.76 -11.94
CA VAL A 46 3.06 9.35 -12.07
C VAL A 46 2.02 9.20 -13.19
N SER A 47 1.67 7.97 -13.53
CA SER A 47 0.64 7.64 -14.52
C SER A 47 -0.44 6.79 -13.84
N PHE A 48 -1.69 7.25 -13.88
CA PHE A 48 -2.83 6.48 -13.38
C PHE A 48 -3.61 5.85 -14.53
N SER A 49 -3.90 4.57 -14.35
CA SER A 49 -4.86 3.82 -15.15
C SER A 49 -6.01 3.35 -14.25
N TYR A 50 -7.15 3.05 -14.84
CA TYR A 50 -8.37 2.73 -14.12
C TYR A 50 -9.02 1.49 -14.68
N LYS A 51 -9.46 0.58 -13.82
CA LYS A 51 -10.12 -0.67 -14.23
C LYS A 51 -11.30 -0.97 -13.31
N VAL A 52 -12.43 -1.31 -13.92
CA VAL A 52 -13.62 -1.74 -13.19
C VAL A 52 -13.43 -3.18 -12.69
N GLN A 53 -13.71 -3.41 -11.41
CA GLN A 53 -13.98 -4.75 -10.85
C GLN A 53 -15.50 -4.93 -10.79
N PRO A 54 -16.09 -5.79 -11.62
CA PRO A 54 -17.55 -5.90 -11.73
C PRO A 54 -18.21 -6.49 -10.48
N SER A 55 -17.49 -7.40 -9.79
CA SER A 55 -17.96 -8.11 -8.60
C SER A 55 -16.78 -8.35 -7.64
N PRO A 56 -17.02 -8.43 -6.31
CA PRO A 56 -15.98 -8.62 -5.30
C PRO A 56 -15.57 -10.10 -5.21
N ASP A 57 -14.98 -10.64 -6.27
CA ASP A 57 -14.62 -12.05 -6.39
C ASP A 57 -13.27 -12.40 -5.73
N GLY A 58 -12.78 -11.54 -4.87
CA GLY A 58 -11.54 -11.73 -4.11
C GLY A 58 -10.38 -10.87 -4.57
N LEU A 59 -9.37 -10.71 -3.70
CA LEU A 59 -8.24 -9.81 -3.95
C LEU A 59 -7.31 -10.29 -5.06
N ALA A 60 -7.15 -11.61 -5.23
CA ALA A 60 -6.30 -12.15 -6.30
C ALA A 60 -6.87 -11.92 -7.70
N GLN A 61 -8.17 -11.58 -7.83
CA GLN A 61 -8.78 -11.18 -9.10
C GLN A 61 -8.12 -9.91 -9.67
N ALA A 62 -7.55 -9.05 -8.83
CA ALA A 62 -6.85 -7.83 -9.28
C ALA A 62 -5.76 -8.13 -10.31
N PHE A 63 -5.03 -9.25 -10.16
CA PHE A 63 -3.97 -9.63 -11.10
C PHE A 63 -4.53 -10.12 -12.44
N LEU A 64 -5.71 -10.74 -12.45
CA LEU A 64 -6.40 -11.15 -13.68
C LEU A 64 -6.98 -9.93 -14.42
N LEU A 65 -7.57 -8.99 -13.69
CA LEU A 65 -8.08 -7.74 -14.25
C LEU A 65 -6.93 -6.84 -14.75
N GLY A 66 -5.80 -6.87 -14.06
CA GLY A 66 -4.62 -6.07 -14.35
C GLY A 66 -3.60 -6.74 -15.28
N GLU A 67 -3.87 -7.92 -15.83
CA GLU A 67 -2.91 -8.69 -16.63
C GLU A 67 -2.27 -7.86 -17.75
N GLU A 68 -3.08 -7.15 -18.53
CA GLU A 68 -2.61 -6.28 -19.61
C GLU A 68 -1.75 -5.10 -19.10
N PHE A 69 -2.09 -4.56 -17.92
CA PHE A 69 -1.33 -3.48 -17.29
C PHE A 69 0.00 -3.97 -16.71
N ILE A 70 0.01 -5.17 -16.13
CA ILE A 70 1.21 -5.81 -15.55
C ILE A 70 2.19 -6.22 -16.63
N ASP A 71 1.69 -6.69 -17.78
CA ASP A 71 2.46 -7.04 -18.98
C ASP A 71 3.69 -7.95 -18.70
N GLY A 72 3.55 -8.86 -17.73
CA GLY A 72 4.62 -9.80 -17.36
C GLY A 72 5.76 -9.19 -16.54
N GLU A 73 5.59 -7.99 -16.00
CA GLU A 73 6.58 -7.32 -15.15
C GLU A 73 6.28 -7.57 -13.66
N PRO A 74 7.27 -7.43 -12.77
CA PRO A 74 7.03 -7.42 -11.33
C PRO A 74 6.06 -6.30 -10.94
N CYS A 75 5.20 -6.58 -9.96
CA CYS A 75 4.20 -5.60 -9.52
C CYS A 75 4.00 -5.58 -8.01
N ALA A 76 3.34 -4.53 -7.53
CA ALA A 76 2.89 -4.41 -6.15
C ALA A 76 1.37 -4.24 -6.10
N LEU A 77 0.76 -4.75 -5.03
CA LEU A 77 -0.63 -4.51 -4.69
C LEU A 77 -0.71 -3.91 -3.29
N VAL A 78 -1.47 -2.82 -3.14
CA VAL A 78 -1.83 -2.25 -1.84
C VAL A 78 -3.35 -2.14 -1.75
N LEU A 79 -3.91 -2.50 -0.61
CA LEU A 79 -5.35 -2.39 -0.37
C LEU A 79 -5.73 -0.93 -0.08
N GLY A 80 -6.85 -0.50 -0.66
CA GLY A 80 -7.31 0.88 -0.64
C GLY A 80 -7.73 1.42 0.73
N ASP A 81 -7.90 0.54 1.71
CA ASP A 81 -8.31 0.82 3.09
C ASP A 81 -7.17 0.66 4.10
N ASN A 82 -5.93 0.49 3.64
CA ASN A 82 -4.77 0.29 4.51
C ASN A 82 -3.91 1.56 4.64
N ILE A 83 -3.52 1.87 5.87
CA ILE A 83 -2.58 2.93 6.21
C ILE A 83 -1.31 2.31 6.77
N PHE A 84 -0.17 2.72 6.23
CA PHE A 84 1.15 2.34 6.72
C PHE A 84 1.90 3.58 7.17
N TYR A 85 2.51 3.51 8.34
CA TYR A 85 3.34 4.57 8.87
C TYR A 85 4.52 4.00 9.65
N GLY A 86 5.68 4.60 9.54
CA GLY A 86 6.85 4.20 10.31
C GLY A 86 8.14 4.80 9.79
N ASN A 87 9.10 4.92 10.69
CA ASN A 87 10.43 5.42 10.33
C ASN A 87 11.15 4.41 9.43
N GLY A 88 11.67 4.87 8.30
CA GLY A 88 12.37 4.01 7.32
C GLY A 88 11.43 3.18 6.44
N LEU A 89 10.11 3.43 6.46
CA LEU A 89 9.15 2.72 5.63
C LEU A 89 9.54 2.76 4.14
N GLY A 90 9.87 3.93 3.60
CA GLY A 90 10.28 4.07 2.20
C GLY A 90 11.48 3.21 1.81
N ARG A 91 12.47 3.03 2.70
CA ARG A 91 13.61 2.13 2.47
C ARG A 91 13.18 0.66 2.42
N THR A 92 12.32 0.27 3.36
CA THR A 92 11.72 -1.06 3.43
C THR A 92 10.96 -1.38 2.14
N LEU A 93 10.13 -0.44 1.67
CA LEU A 93 9.33 -0.58 0.45
C LEU A 93 10.21 -0.67 -0.81
N ARG A 94 11.22 0.20 -0.95
CA ARG A 94 12.15 0.15 -2.09
C ARG A 94 12.95 -1.15 -2.12
N LYS A 95 13.32 -1.69 -0.97
CA LYS A 95 13.98 -3.00 -0.89
C LYS A 95 13.06 -4.12 -1.37
N ALA A 96 11.78 -4.08 -0.99
CA ALA A 96 10.80 -5.07 -1.46
C ALA A 96 10.54 -4.93 -2.97
N ALA A 97 10.43 -3.71 -3.48
CA ALA A 97 10.24 -3.44 -4.91
C ALA A 97 11.46 -3.82 -5.79
N ALA A 98 12.66 -3.86 -5.21
CA ALA A 98 13.89 -4.26 -5.91
C ALA A 98 14.16 -5.77 -5.86
N ALA A 99 13.27 -6.57 -5.25
CA ALA A 99 13.43 -8.03 -5.22
C ALA A 99 13.13 -8.59 -6.62
N GLU A 100 14.11 -9.29 -7.20
CA GLU A 100 14.00 -9.82 -8.57
C GLU A 100 13.13 -11.07 -8.66
N HIS A 101 13.00 -11.85 -7.57
CA HIS A 101 12.28 -13.11 -7.57
C HIS A 101 11.43 -13.30 -6.32
N GLY A 102 10.30 -13.97 -6.51
CA GLY A 102 9.41 -14.37 -5.45
C GLY A 102 8.39 -13.30 -5.08
N ALA A 103 7.81 -13.49 -3.91
CA ALA A 103 6.89 -12.53 -3.32
C ALA A 103 7.45 -11.99 -2.01
N THR A 104 7.17 -10.72 -1.73
CA THR A 104 7.40 -10.12 -0.40
C THR A 104 6.07 -9.64 0.16
N VAL A 105 5.72 -10.15 1.34
CA VAL A 105 4.57 -9.73 2.13
C VAL A 105 5.02 -9.22 3.48
N PHE A 106 4.16 -8.45 4.16
CA PHE A 106 4.51 -7.83 5.44
C PHE A 106 3.65 -8.42 6.55
N GLY A 107 4.32 -8.95 7.58
CA GLY A 107 3.70 -9.45 8.79
C GLY A 107 3.67 -8.38 9.89
N TYR A 108 2.52 -8.19 10.52
CA TYR A 108 2.33 -7.25 11.62
C TYR A 108 1.68 -7.94 12.80
N TYR A 109 2.20 -7.71 14.01
CA TYR A 109 1.65 -8.30 15.24
C TYR A 109 0.32 -7.63 15.60
N VAL A 110 -0.75 -8.44 15.77
CA VAL A 110 -2.10 -8.00 16.15
C VAL A 110 -2.64 -8.85 17.29
N ASP A 111 -3.63 -8.32 18.00
CA ASP A 111 -4.28 -9.04 19.10
C ASP A 111 -5.47 -9.91 18.64
N ASP A 112 -5.97 -9.66 17.41
CA ASP A 112 -7.13 -10.31 16.78
C ASP A 112 -6.77 -10.96 15.42
N PRO A 113 -5.77 -11.88 15.38
CA PRO A 113 -5.24 -12.43 14.13
C PRO A 113 -6.26 -13.21 13.29
N GLU A 114 -7.32 -13.77 13.90
CA GLU A 114 -8.37 -14.52 13.21
C GLU A 114 -9.13 -13.71 12.12
N ARG A 115 -8.96 -12.40 12.11
CA ARG A 115 -9.58 -11.54 11.10
C ARG A 115 -8.83 -11.48 9.77
N TYR A 116 -7.58 -11.95 9.75
CA TYR A 116 -6.62 -11.74 8.68
C TYR A 116 -6.03 -13.05 8.15
N GLY A 117 -5.27 -12.97 7.08
CA GLY A 117 -4.33 -14.02 6.75
C GLY A 117 -3.23 -14.07 7.82
N VAL A 118 -2.98 -15.23 8.38
CA VAL A 118 -2.01 -15.42 9.48
C VAL A 118 -0.81 -16.19 8.99
N VAL A 119 0.39 -15.68 9.26
CA VAL A 119 1.65 -16.36 8.95
C VAL A 119 2.25 -16.98 10.21
N GLU A 120 2.69 -18.23 10.07
CA GLU A 120 3.43 -18.96 11.11
C GLU A 120 4.91 -19.03 10.74
N PHE A 121 5.78 -18.92 11.74
CA PHE A 121 7.23 -18.92 11.56
C PHE A 121 7.86 -20.10 12.31
N ASP A 122 8.95 -20.64 11.74
CA ASP A 122 9.83 -21.57 12.44
C ASP A 122 10.77 -20.86 13.41
N GLU A 123 11.62 -21.64 14.08
CA GLU A 123 12.62 -21.15 15.05
C GLU A 123 13.63 -20.17 14.41
N ASN A 124 13.82 -20.25 13.09
CA ASN A 124 14.71 -19.39 12.32
C ASN A 124 13.99 -18.14 11.76
N LYS A 125 12.73 -17.92 12.15
CA LYS A 125 11.86 -16.84 11.65
C LYS A 125 11.55 -16.95 10.16
N LYS A 126 11.60 -18.14 9.59
CA LYS A 126 11.16 -18.41 8.23
C LYS A 126 9.68 -18.76 8.27
N ALA A 127 8.90 -18.20 7.33
CA ALA A 127 7.48 -18.55 7.20
C ALA A 127 7.34 -20.03 6.78
N ILE A 128 6.47 -20.77 7.51
CA ILE A 128 6.20 -22.18 7.27
C ILE A 128 4.76 -22.46 6.90
N SER A 129 3.85 -21.58 7.30
CA SER A 129 2.45 -21.64 6.88
C SER A 129 1.84 -20.26 6.72
N ILE A 130 0.80 -20.17 5.90
CA ILE A 130 -0.05 -19.00 5.76
C ILE A 130 -1.49 -19.45 5.59
N VAL A 131 -2.39 -18.98 6.44
CA VAL A 131 -3.79 -19.42 6.51
C VAL A 131 -4.72 -18.22 6.57
N GLU A 132 -5.74 -18.21 5.69
CA GLU A 132 -6.76 -17.16 5.68
C GLU A 132 -7.74 -17.34 6.83
N LYS A 133 -7.90 -16.32 7.64
CA LYS A 133 -8.89 -16.19 8.73
C LYS A 133 -9.07 -17.48 9.54
N PRO A 134 -8.01 -18.03 10.14
CA PRO A 134 -8.08 -19.29 10.88
C PRO A 134 -8.94 -19.14 12.14
N GLU A 135 -9.77 -20.13 12.45
CA GLU A 135 -10.50 -20.17 13.72
C GLU A 135 -9.57 -20.30 14.93
N HIS A 136 -8.42 -20.94 14.73
CA HIS A 136 -7.37 -21.12 15.74
C HIS A 136 -6.03 -20.65 15.14
N PRO A 137 -5.70 -19.34 15.25
CA PRO A 137 -4.47 -18.80 14.71
C PRO A 137 -3.22 -19.43 15.33
N ALA A 138 -2.27 -19.87 14.51
CA ALA A 138 -0.99 -20.42 14.96
C ALA A 138 -0.01 -19.32 15.44
N SER A 139 -0.25 -18.08 15.08
CA SER A 139 0.53 -16.92 15.52
C SER A 139 -0.32 -15.65 15.56
N ASN A 140 0.24 -14.57 16.11
CA ASN A 140 -0.36 -13.24 16.10
C ASN A 140 0.12 -12.35 14.93
N TYR A 141 0.83 -12.92 13.95
CA TYR A 141 1.30 -12.14 12.80
C TYR A 141 0.30 -12.18 11.64
N ALA A 142 -0.44 -11.10 11.50
CA ALA A 142 -1.32 -10.86 10.36
C ALA A 142 -0.50 -10.44 9.14
N VAL A 143 -0.89 -10.92 7.96
CA VAL A 143 -0.38 -10.41 6.68
C VAL A 143 -1.12 -9.13 6.37
N THR A 144 -0.37 -8.04 6.20
CA THR A 144 -0.95 -6.72 5.89
C THR A 144 -1.43 -6.65 4.44
N GLY A 145 -2.21 -5.62 4.10
CA GLY A 145 -2.70 -5.39 2.74
C GLY A 145 -1.67 -4.75 1.81
N LEU A 146 -0.41 -5.23 1.84
CA LEU A 146 0.67 -4.76 0.96
C LEU A 146 1.54 -5.93 0.51
N TYR A 147 1.67 -6.07 -0.80
CA TYR A 147 2.27 -7.23 -1.45
C TYR A 147 3.15 -6.79 -2.60
N PHE A 148 4.30 -7.46 -2.77
CA PHE A 148 5.18 -7.32 -3.93
C PHE A 148 5.39 -8.69 -4.55
N TYR A 149 5.26 -8.79 -5.86
CA TYR A 149 5.34 -10.04 -6.60
C TYR A 149 6.25 -9.90 -7.81
N ASP A 150 6.89 -11.01 -8.15
CA ASP A 150 7.62 -11.14 -9.41
C ASP A 150 6.67 -11.34 -10.61
N GLU A 151 7.23 -11.48 -11.80
CA GLU A 151 6.52 -11.61 -13.08
C GLU A 151 5.55 -12.81 -13.17
N ARG A 152 5.67 -13.79 -12.26
CA ARG A 152 4.84 -15.02 -12.27
C ARG A 152 3.46 -14.83 -11.65
N VAL A 153 3.18 -13.68 -11.05
CA VAL A 153 1.97 -13.46 -10.25
C VAL A 153 0.68 -13.73 -11.02
N VAL A 154 0.61 -13.30 -12.28
CA VAL A 154 -0.59 -13.51 -13.13
C VAL A 154 -0.82 -14.98 -13.39
N GLU A 155 0.25 -15.73 -13.72
CA GLU A 155 0.16 -17.18 -13.95
C GLU A 155 -0.24 -17.96 -12.69
N PHE A 156 0.24 -17.51 -11.52
CA PHE A 156 -0.17 -18.09 -10.25
C PHE A 156 -1.64 -17.74 -9.96
N ALA A 157 -2.06 -16.50 -10.17
CA ALA A 157 -3.45 -16.06 -9.98
C ALA A 157 -4.44 -16.84 -10.86
N LYS A 158 -4.08 -17.18 -12.11
CA LYS A 158 -4.89 -18.02 -13.01
C LYS A 158 -5.13 -19.46 -12.49
N ARG A 159 -4.29 -19.93 -11.58
CA ARG A 159 -4.37 -21.31 -11.03
C ARG A 159 -5.16 -21.38 -9.73
N ILE A 160 -5.45 -20.23 -9.10
CA ILE A 160 -6.23 -20.17 -7.85
C ILE A 160 -7.68 -20.54 -8.16
N LYS A 161 -8.28 -21.28 -7.22
CA LYS A 161 -9.71 -21.63 -7.26
C LYS A 161 -10.45 -20.81 -6.20
N PRO A 162 -11.72 -20.46 -6.46
CA PRO A 162 -12.53 -19.83 -5.44
C PRO A 162 -12.58 -20.64 -4.15
N SER A 163 -12.42 -19.96 -3.01
CA SER A 163 -12.55 -20.54 -1.68
C SER A 163 -13.99 -20.94 -1.36
N ALA A 164 -14.21 -21.48 -0.17
CA ALA A 164 -15.58 -21.76 0.32
C ALA A 164 -16.46 -20.51 0.38
N ARG A 165 -15.85 -19.31 0.41
CA ARG A 165 -16.54 -18.01 0.35
C ARG A 165 -16.85 -17.55 -1.07
N GLY A 166 -16.39 -18.28 -2.09
CA GLY A 166 -16.52 -17.92 -3.50
C GLY A 166 -15.48 -16.89 -3.97
N GLU A 167 -14.44 -16.61 -3.17
CA GLU A 167 -13.42 -15.58 -3.43
C GLU A 167 -12.09 -16.20 -3.90
N LEU A 168 -11.40 -15.52 -4.83
CA LEU A 168 -10.01 -15.78 -5.17
C LEU A 168 -9.12 -15.16 -4.11
N GLU A 169 -8.72 -15.97 -3.14
CA GLU A 169 -8.01 -15.50 -1.94
C GLU A 169 -6.56 -15.14 -2.27
N ILE A 170 -6.13 -13.96 -1.81
CA ILE A 170 -4.73 -13.57 -1.94
C ILE A 170 -3.82 -14.44 -1.06
N THR A 171 -4.36 -15.01 0.02
CA THR A 171 -3.65 -15.97 0.86
C THR A 171 -3.31 -17.25 0.10
N ASP A 172 -4.16 -17.72 -0.82
CA ASP A 172 -3.85 -18.87 -1.66
C ASP A 172 -2.74 -18.56 -2.67
N LEU A 173 -2.74 -17.33 -3.21
CA LEU A 173 -1.65 -16.84 -4.04
C LEU A 173 -0.31 -16.84 -3.27
N ASN A 174 -0.31 -16.27 -2.06
CA ASN A 174 0.87 -16.26 -1.20
C ASN A 174 1.33 -17.67 -0.80
N ARG A 175 0.39 -18.59 -0.62
CA ARG A 175 0.71 -20.01 -0.33
C ARG A 175 1.45 -20.67 -1.50
N MET A 176 1.09 -20.35 -2.74
CA MET A 176 1.82 -20.87 -3.91
C MET A 176 3.28 -20.42 -3.92
N TYR A 177 3.57 -19.15 -3.55
CA TYR A 177 4.93 -18.67 -3.38
C TYR A 177 5.64 -19.30 -2.18
N LEU A 178 4.91 -19.60 -1.09
CA LEU A 178 5.47 -20.30 0.06
C LEU A 178 5.87 -21.73 -0.31
N GLU A 179 5.01 -22.47 -1.01
CA GLU A 179 5.26 -23.85 -1.49
C GLU A 179 6.40 -23.91 -2.51
N ASP A 180 6.51 -22.89 -3.35
CA ASP A 180 7.63 -22.69 -4.27
C ASP A 180 8.96 -22.33 -3.56
N GLY A 181 8.90 -21.99 -2.27
CA GLY A 181 10.05 -21.57 -1.48
C GLY A 181 10.52 -20.14 -1.75
N SER A 182 9.72 -19.34 -2.45
CA SER A 182 10.03 -17.97 -2.88
C SER A 182 9.19 -16.89 -2.18
N LEU A 183 8.47 -17.22 -1.09
CA LEU A 183 7.79 -16.24 -0.25
C LEU A 183 8.75 -15.66 0.79
N ASN A 184 8.95 -14.36 0.76
CA ASN A 184 9.62 -13.60 1.81
C ASN A 184 8.59 -12.89 2.68
N VAL A 185 8.63 -13.10 3.99
CA VAL A 185 7.78 -12.38 4.95
C VAL A 185 8.66 -11.42 5.75
N GLN A 186 8.43 -10.13 5.56
CA GLN A 186 9.11 -9.09 6.31
C GLN A 186 8.23 -8.60 7.46
N THR A 187 8.70 -8.72 8.70
CA THR A 187 7.94 -8.24 9.85
C THR A 187 8.11 -6.74 10.04
N LEU A 188 6.99 -6.04 10.21
CA LEU A 188 6.95 -4.64 10.63
C LEU A 188 6.93 -4.61 12.16
N GLY A 189 8.04 -4.24 12.76
CA GLY A 189 8.22 -4.24 14.21
C GLY A 189 7.76 -2.95 14.89
N ARG A 190 8.26 -2.73 16.12
CA ARG A 190 7.98 -1.49 16.88
C ARG A 190 8.42 -0.26 16.11
N GLY A 191 7.60 0.78 16.15
CA GLY A 191 7.82 2.02 15.40
C GLY A 191 7.14 2.05 14.04
N TYR A 192 6.52 0.95 13.62
CA TYR A 192 5.56 0.92 12.51
C TYR A 192 4.13 0.88 13.05
N ALA A 193 3.24 1.48 12.30
CA ALA A 193 1.80 1.32 12.45
C ALA A 193 1.22 0.84 11.12
N TRP A 194 0.37 -0.18 11.21
CA TRP A 194 -0.50 -0.63 10.15
C TRP A 194 -1.93 -0.56 10.65
N LEU A 195 -2.79 0.08 9.88
CA LEU A 195 -4.20 0.29 10.21
C LEU A 195 -5.04 -0.19 9.02
N ASP A 196 -5.95 -1.10 9.31
CA ASP A 196 -7.00 -1.54 8.40
C ASP A 196 -8.27 -0.76 8.74
N THR A 197 -8.78 0.02 7.79
CA THR A 197 -9.95 0.89 8.01
C THR A 197 -11.26 0.27 7.54
N GLY A 198 -11.35 -1.06 7.53
CA GLY A 198 -12.50 -1.80 7.00
C GLY A 198 -13.77 -1.76 7.86
N THR A 199 -13.72 -1.21 9.08
CA THR A 199 -14.88 -1.00 9.94
C THR A 199 -15.05 0.48 10.32
N MET A 200 -16.23 0.86 10.84
CA MET A 200 -16.47 2.23 11.30
C MET A 200 -15.53 2.60 12.44
N ASP A 201 -15.34 1.70 13.39
CA ASP A 201 -14.47 1.92 14.56
C ASP A 201 -13.01 2.04 14.13
N SER A 202 -12.52 1.13 13.29
CA SER A 202 -11.13 1.19 12.80
C SER A 202 -10.87 2.41 11.91
N LEU A 203 -11.86 2.87 11.15
CA LEU A 203 -11.77 4.12 10.38
C LEU A 203 -11.67 5.34 11.30
N PHE A 204 -12.42 5.35 12.39
CA PHE A 204 -12.36 6.41 13.41
C PHE A 204 -11.00 6.42 14.11
N GLU A 205 -10.54 5.27 14.59
CA GLU A 205 -9.22 5.08 15.23
C GLU A 205 -8.08 5.49 14.31
N ALA A 206 -8.16 5.16 13.03
CA ALA A 206 -7.18 5.61 12.04
C ALA A 206 -7.15 7.14 11.90
N GLY A 207 -8.30 7.79 11.94
CA GLY A 207 -8.38 9.26 11.97
C GLY A 207 -7.73 9.87 13.21
N GLU A 208 -7.93 9.29 14.38
CA GLU A 208 -7.30 9.71 15.63
C GLU A 208 -5.78 9.50 15.62
N PHE A 209 -5.35 8.35 15.11
CA PHE A 209 -3.92 8.04 14.93
C PHE A 209 -3.24 9.07 14.03
N VAL A 210 -3.76 9.30 12.82
CA VAL A 210 -3.19 10.27 11.88
C VAL A 210 -3.12 11.66 12.50
N ARG A 211 -4.22 12.13 13.13
CA ARG A 211 -4.25 13.40 13.82
C ARG A 211 -3.19 13.51 14.91
N THR A 212 -3.05 12.46 15.72
CA THR A 212 -2.11 12.45 16.85
C THR A 212 -0.67 12.50 16.37
N VAL A 213 -0.32 11.67 15.39
CA VAL A 213 1.03 11.63 14.80
C VAL A 213 1.37 12.97 14.15
N GLN A 214 0.51 13.51 13.30
CA GLN A 214 0.75 14.79 12.63
C GLN A 214 0.91 15.94 13.63
N ARG A 215 0.12 15.97 14.70
CA ARG A 215 0.26 16.98 15.76
C ARG A 215 1.55 16.84 16.57
N ALA A 216 1.94 15.62 16.90
CA ALA A 216 3.15 15.35 17.66
C ALA A 216 4.42 15.68 16.87
N GLN A 217 4.42 15.43 15.56
CA GLN A 217 5.57 15.66 14.69
C GLN A 217 5.58 17.06 14.06
N GLY A 218 4.44 17.73 14.01
CA GLY A 218 4.28 19.01 13.33
C GLY A 218 4.27 18.91 11.80
N LEU A 219 4.21 17.70 11.26
CA LEU A 219 4.27 17.41 9.83
C LEU A 219 3.11 16.52 9.40
N PRO A 220 2.48 16.74 8.23
CA PRO A 220 1.49 15.84 7.68
C PRO A 220 2.16 14.53 7.19
N ILE A 221 1.39 13.45 7.14
CA ILE A 221 1.83 12.16 6.59
C ILE A 221 1.14 11.89 5.25
N ALA A 222 1.71 10.99 4.45
CA ALA A 222 1.17 10.59 3.15
C ALA A 222 0.90 11.79 2.22
N VAL A 223 1.89 12.68 2.09
CA VAL A 223 1.82 13.86 1.22
C VAL A 223 2.36 13.50 -0.15
N ALA A 224 1.46 13.23 -1.10
CA ALA A 224 1.82 12.73 -2.42
C ALA A 224 2.76 13.69 -3.19
N GLU A 225 2.50 14.98 -3.11
CA GLU A 225 3.32 16.01 -3.77
C GLU A 225 4.74 16.09 -3.18
N GLU A 226 4.88 15.95 -1.86
CA GLU A 226 6.19 15.92 -1.20
C GLU A 226 6.98 14.67 -1.63
N ILE A 227 6.34 13.49 -1.61
CA ILE A 227 6.97 12.24 -2.04
C ILE A 227 7.40 12.33 -3.52
N ALA A 228 6.55 12.90 -4.38
CA ALA A 228 6.87 13.13 -5.79
C ALA A 228 8.08 14.06 -5.96
N PHE A 229 8.15 15.13 -5.18
CA PHE A 229 9.27 16.06 -5.17
C PHE A 229 10.57 15.42 -4.64
N GLU A 230 10.49 14.67 -3.54
CA GLU A 230 11.63 13.91 -2.98
C GLU A 230 12.18 12.90 -3.97
N ASN A 231 11.31 12.23 -4.71
CA ASN A 231 11.70 11.30 -5.76
C ASN A 231 12.24 12.00 -7.04
N GLY A 232 12.13 13.34 -7.11
CA GLY A 232 12.53 14.11 -8.29
C GLY A 232 11.61 13.91 -9.49
N TRP A 233 10.36 13.51 -9.28
CA TRP A 233 9.34 13.33 -10.32
C TRP A 233 8.65 14.63 -10.69
N ILE A 234 8.58 15.56 -9.75
CA ILE A 234 8.15 16.94 -9.98
C ILE A 234 9.24 17.90 -9.50
N ASP A 235 9.28 19.06 -10.10
CA ASP A 235 10.21 20.11 -9.74
C ASP A 235 9.63 21.09 -8.70
N ARG A 236 10.45 22.08 -8.27
CA ARG A 236 10.04 23.09 -7.30
C ARG A 236 8.87 23.93 -7.81
N GLU A 237 8.83 24.25 -9.10
CA GLU A 237 7.76 25.06 -9.68
C GLU A 237 6.42 24.32 -9.62
N GLN A 238 6.42 23.03 -9.96
CA GLN A 238 5.25 22.17 -9.87
C GLN A 238 4.76 22.02 -8.42
N LEU A 239 5.68 21.85 -7.46
CA LEU A 239 5.35 21.79 -6.05
C LEU A 239 4.74 23.10 -5.55
N MET A 240 5.27 24.26 -5.99
CA MET A 240 4.72 25.57 -5.64
C MET A 240 3.32 25.78 -6.24
N LYS A 241 3.06 25.34 -7.47
CA LYS A 241 1.71 25.36 -8.06
C LYS A 241 0.72 24.51 -7.26
N ALA A 242 1.16 23.34 -6.79
CA ALA A 242 0.34 22.51 -5.89
C ALA A 242 0.04 23.25 -4.56
N ALA A 243 1.05 23.88 -3.97
CA ALA A 243 0.87 24.68 -2.74
C ALA A 243 -0.15 25.82 -2.93
N GLU A 244 -0.11 26.52 -4.05
CA GLU A 244 -1.05 27.60 -4.40
C GLU A 244 -2.49 27.07 -4.55
N LYS A 245 -2.68 25.88 -5.14
CA LYS A 245 -3.99 25.22 -5.26
C LYS A 245 -4.65 24.99 -3.90
N TYR A 246 -3.85 24.61 -2.88
CA TYR A 246 -4.33 24.40 -1.52
C TYR A 246 -4.39 25.70 -0.68
N GLY A 247 -3.86 26.80 -1.20
CA GLY A 247 -3.97 28.14 -0.64
C GLY A 247 -3.42 28.26 0.77
N LYS A 248 -4.22 28.88 1.67
CA LYS A 248 -3.82 29.12 3.08
C LYS A 248 -4.04 27.92 4.01
N SER A 249 -4.40 26.76 3.47
CA SER A 249 -4.58 25.56 4.29
C SER A 249 -3.24 25.14 4.93
N PRO A 250 -3.27 24.37 6.05
CA PRO A 250 -2.06 23.77 6.62
C PRO A 250 -1.28 22.91 5.62
N TYR A 251 -1.99 22.21 4.74
CA TYR A 251 -1.41 21.39 3.69
C TYR A 251 -0.65 22.23 2.66
N GLY A 252 -1.28 23.29 2.13
CA GLY A 252 -0.62 24.23 1.18
C GLY A 252 0.59 24.93 1.79
N LYS A 253 0.51 25.32 3.08
CA LYS A 253 1.65 25.85 3.81
C LYS A 253 2.80 24.85 3.91
N HIS A 254 2.50 23.59 4.22
CA HIS A 254 3.49 22.51 4.29
C HIS A 254 4.23 22.36 2.96
N LEU A 255 3.52 22.25 1.85
CA LEU A 255 4.14 22.12 0.52
C LEU A 255 5.06 23.31 0.19
N LYS A 256 4.65 24.52 0.56
CA LYS A 256 5.48 25.71 0.41
C LYS A 256 6.75 25.65 1.28
N ASP A 257 6.63 25.21 2.52
CA ASP A 257 7.77 25.09 3.43
C ASP A 257 8.76 24.00 2.97
N VAL A 258 8.26 22.92 2.36
CA VAL A 258 9.10 21.91 1.64
C VAL A 258 9.82 22.55 0.44
N ALA A 259 9.08 23.23 -0.44
CA ALA A 259 9.65 23.89 -1.62
C ALA A 259 10.69 24.97 -1.29
N ASP A 260 10.56 25.62 -0.15
CA ASP A 260 11.48 26.64 0.39
C ASP A 260 12.62 26.05 1.22
N ASN A 261 12.78 24.71 1.28
CA ASN A 261 13.77 23.98 2.09
C ASN A 261 13.76 24.35 3.59
N LYS A 262 12.62 24.73 4.14
CA LYS A 262 12.45 24.99 5.57
C LYS A 262 12.26 23.69 6.36
N ILE A 263 11.82 22.64 5.71
CA ILE A 263 11.70 21.29 6.24
C ILE A 263 12.85 20.49 5.65
N ILE A 264 13.67 19.91 6.53
CA ILE A 264 14.73 19.00 6.10
C ILE A 264 14.06 17.68 5.75
N VAL A 265 13.82 17.51 4.47
CA VAL A 265 13.36 16.24 3.91
C VAL A 265 14.53 15.27 3.94
N LYS A 266 14.32 14.06 4.43
CA LYS A 266 15.39 13.05 4.49
C LYS A 266 15.98 12.83 3.10
N SER A 267 17.31 12.76 3.04
CA SER A 267 17.99 12.49 1.77
C SER A 267 17.58 11.13 1.20
N LYS A 268 17.70 10.97 -0.12
CA LYS A 268 17.43 9.70 -0.84
C LYS A 268 18.22 8.49 -0.29
N HIS A 269 19.12 8.71 0.66
CA HIS A 269 20.05 7.72 1.22
C HIS A 269 19.75 7.34 2.68
N ASP A 270 18.75 7.94 3.32
CA ASP A 270 18.33 7.63 4.71
C ASP A 270 17.20 6.55 4.77
#